data_ba67c63092da01d7f573c223740f7cfa
#
_entry.id   ba67c63092da01d7f573c223740f7cfa
#
_cell.length_a   1.000
_cell.length_b   1.000
_cell.length_c   1.000
_cell.angle_alpha   90.00
_cell.angle_beta   90.00
_cell.angle_gamma   90.00
#
_symmetry.space_group_name_H-M   'P 1'
#
loop_
_entity.id
_entity.type
_entity.pdbx_description
1 polymer ?
#
loop_
_entity_poly.entity_id
_entity_poly.type
_entity_poly.pdbx_seq_one_letter_code
_entity_poly.pdbx_strand_id
1 'polypeptide(L)'
;LERETLKIIYFSKNYTPHDYRFLFSLSQTKHEIFFLQLEATLRQTEDRPVPANVRQILWAGGKREFRWRDVPRLTFDLRRLTKEIKPDLIHAGPIQNCAFIVALGGFRHLLAMSWGYDLVMEADKNWWMKRVTRYTLRKSAFFTSDANVTREKAIAYGMNPEHTVVFPWGIDLEHFRPKDTESRKRKAASSKKKLSVSSKQSKEVTLFCSRTWESIYGVDVLAKAFVKVASVNPDVNLILLGGGSQSARIRQILMNGGVMERVHFGGQVGQGDLPRWYHMADIYISPSHVDGSSVTLMEAMASGLPCLVSDIAGNKEWIEDGVNGWLFRDGDVDDLAEKILSAIKSKREFRRIGELARKTAEERADWRKNFGTLLEAYEKVKSD
;
A
#
# COMPACT_ATOMS: atom_id res chain seq x y z
N LEU A 1 -16.50 -30.21 4.84
CA LEU A 1 -16.28 -29.84 6.25
C LEU A 1 -16.73 -28.42 6.44
N GLU A 2 -17.79 -28.16 7.23
CA GLU A 2 -18.16 -26.82 7.63
C GLU A 2 -17.01 -26.24 8.45
N ARG A 3 -16.42 -25.13 7.98
CA ARG A 3 -15.39 -24.42 8.71
C ARG A 3 -15.99 -23.89 10.02
N GLU A 4 -15.32 -24.09 11.13
CA GLU A 4 -15.76 -23.67 12.46
C GLU A 4 -15.82 -22.13 12.55
N THR A 5 -16.73 -21.58 13.33
CA THR A 5 -16.80 -20.13 13.60
C THR A 5 -15.73 -19.74 14.58
N LEU A 6 -14.85 -18.81 14.18
CA LEU A 6 -13.75 -18.32 15.03
C LEU A 6 -14.09 -16.96 15.64
N LYS A 7 -13.59 -16.71 16.84
CA LYS A 7 -13.51 -15.38 17.46
C LYS A 7 -12.14 -14.79 17.18
N ILE A 8 -12.10 -13.73 16.40
CA ILE A 8 -10.87 -13.12 15.90
C ILE A 8 -10.74 -11.71 16.44
N ILE A 9 -9.62 -11.40 17.08
CA ILE A 9 -9.24 -10.01 17.34
C ILE A 9 -8.33 -9.55 16.21
N TYR A 10 -8.79 -8.55 15.45
CA TYR A 10 -7.96 -7.80 14.51
C TYR A 10 -7.40 -6.58 15.22
N PHE A 11 -6.09 -6.52 15.38
CA PHE A 11 -5.41 -5.49 16.16
C PHE A 11 -4.44 -4.71 15.28
N SER A 12 -4.79 -3.47 14.95
CA SER A 12 -4.00 -2.58 14.12
C SER A 12 -3.61 -1.30 14.84
N LYS A 13 -2.56 -0.66 14.32
CA LYS A 13 -2.06 0.60 14.89
C LYS A 13 -3.09 1.72 14.73
N ASN A 14 -3.61 1.90 13.53
CA ASN A 14 -4.59 2.92 13.14
C ASN A 14 -5.72 2.26 12.37
N TYR A 15 -6.71 3.07 11.96
CA TYR A 15 -7.72 2.66 11.01
C TYR A 15 -7.42 3.29 9.64
N THR A 16 -7.00 2.46 8.70
CA THR A 16 -6.52 2.84 7.37
C THR A 16 -7.36 2.17 6.27
N PRO A 17 -7.24 2.57 4.98
CA PRO A 17 -7.89 1.86 3.87
C PRO A 17 -7.57 0.36 3.80
N HIS A 18 -6.38 -0.04 4.28
CA HIS A 18 -6.03 -1.45 4.40
C HIS A 18 -6.85 -2.14 5.49
N ASP A 19 -6.93 -1.54 6.68
CA ASP A 19 -7.71 -2.09 7.80
C ASP A 19 -9.19 -2.20 7.42
N TYR A 20 -9.75 -1.19 6.75
CA TYR A 20 -11.12 -1.27 6.22
C TYR A 20 -11.29 -2.49 5.31
N ARG A 21 -10.37 -2.73 4.37
CA ARG A 21 -10.46 -3.86 3.43
C ARG A 21 -10.45 -5.21 4.16
N PHE A 22 -9.54 -5.40 5.13
CA PHE A 22 -9.49 -6.59 5.95
C PHE A 22 -10.78 -6.76 6.76
N LEU A 23 -11.18 -5.74 7.50
CA LEU A 23 -12.36 -5.78 8.36
C LEU A 23 -13.66 -5.96 7.56
N PHE A 24 -13.78 -5.31 6.40
CA PHE A 24 -14.93 -5.48 5.52
C PHE A 24 -15.04 -6.92 5.02
N SER A 25 -13.94 -7.51 4.55
CA SER A 25 -13.96 -8.89 4.06
C SER A 25 -14.19 -9.89 5.19
N LEU A 26 -13.58 -9.67 6.37
CA LEU A 26 -13.82 -10.47 7.55
C LEU A 26 -15.28 -10.38 8.03
N SER A 27 -15.91 -9.21 7.95
CA SER A 27 -17.31 -9.00 8.32
C SER A 27 -18.32 -9.76 7.45
N GLN A 28 -17.90 -10.19 6.25
CA GLN A 28 -18.70 -11.03 5.34
C GLN A 28 -18.53 -12.53 5.61
N THR A 29 -17.69 -12.90 6.54
CA THR A 29 -17.49 -14.30 6.96
C THR A 29 -18.42 -14.65 8.13
N LYS A 30 -18.47 -15.92 8.49
CA LYS A 30 -19.19 -16.39 9.70
C LYS A 30 -18.45 -16.14 11.02
N HIS A 31 -17.24 -15.60 10.97
CA HIS A 31 -16.41 -15.36 12.16
C HIS A 31 -16.90 -14.16 12.98
N GLU A 32 -16.70 -14.21 14.29
CA GLU A 32 -16.94 -13.05 15.17
C GLU A 32 -15.67 -12.18 15.18
N ILE A 33 -15.80 -10.95 14.69
CA ILE A 33 -14.66 -10.05 14.53
C ILE A 33 -14.69 -8.94 15.57
N PHE A 34 -13.58 -8.80 16.29
CA PHE A 34 -13.34 -7.76 17.26
C PHE A 34 -12.20 -6.86 16.76
N PHE A 35 -12.42 -5.57 16.67
CA PHE A 35 -11.40 -4.62 16.23
C PHE A 35 -10.82 -3.85 17.40
N LEU A 36 -9.50 -3.94 17.56
CA LEU A 36 -8.72 -3.12 18.47
C LEU A 36 -7.84 -2.15 17.68
N GLN A 37 -7.89 -0.88 18.06
CA GLN A 37 -7.01 0.16 17.53
C GLN A 37 -6.02 0.58 18.61
N LEU A 38 -4.72 0.67 18.26
CA LEU A 38 -3.67 1.00 19.22
C LEU A 38 -3.64 2.50 19.55
N GLU A 39 -3.75 3.35 18.55
CA GLU A 39 -3.64 4.81 18.72
C GLU A 39 -4.73 5.58 17.97
N ALA A 40 -5.08 6.75 18.48
CA ALA A 40 -5.82 7.74 17.74
C ALA A 40 -4.84 8.69 17.04
N THR A 41 -5.04 8.93 15.75
CA THR A 41 -4.30 9.92 14.97
C THR A 41 -5.16 11.15 14.74
N LEU A 42 -4.53 12.34 14.75
CA LEU A 42 -5.20 13.59 14.39
C LEU A 42 -5.64 13.63 12.92
N ARG A 43 -5.06 12.78 12.09
CA ARG A 43 -5.34 12.68 10.66
C ARG A 43 -6.03 11.38 10.36
N GLN A 44 -7.32 11.45 10.09
CA GLN A 44 -8.09 10.30 9.61
C GLN A 44 -7.62 9.96 8.18
N THR A 45 -7.21 8.71 7.98
CA THR A 45 -6.75 8.22 6.67
C THR A 45 -7.82 7.40 5.95
N GLU A 46 -8.83 6.93 6.68
CA GLU A 46 -9.98 6.19 6.16
C GLU A 46 -11.28 6.88 6.63
N ASP A 47 -12.16 7.21 5.71
CA ASP A 47 -13.43 7.93 5.96
C ASP A 47 -14.64 7.00 6.06
N ARG A 48 -14.53 5.76 5.55
CA ARG A 48 -15.59 4.77 5.66
C ARG A 48 -15.68 4.25 7.11
N PRO A 49 -16.89 4.07 7.66
CA PRO A 49 -17.05 3.57 9.03
C PRO A 49 -16.58 2.11 9.14
N VAL A 50 -16.20 1.71 10.35
CA VAL A 50 -15.95 0.29 10.65
C VAL A 50 -17.21 -0.51 10.30
N PRO A 51 -17.10 -1.66 9.58
CA PRO A 51 -18.26 -2.45 9.17
C PRO A 51 -19.15 -2.86 10.35
N ALA A 52 -20.47 -2.80 10.18
CA ALA A 52 -21.46 -2.97 11.26
C ALA A 52 -21.35 -4.32 12.01
N ASN A 53 -20.90 -5.37 11.31
CA ASN A 53 -20.72 -6.71 11.90
C ASN A 53 -19.39 -6.87 12.66
N VAL A 54 -18.55 -5.81 12.72
CA VAL A 54 -17.28 -5.80 13.46
C VAL A 54 -17.49 -5.09 14.79
N ARG A 55 -17.18 -5.76 15.89
CA ARG A 55 -17.27 -5.18 17.23
C ARG A 55 -16.02 -4.38 17.56
N GLN A 56 -16.12 -3.06 17.50
CA GLN A 56 -15.03 -2.19 17.93
C GLN A 56 -14.94 -2.16 19.45
N ILE A 57 -13.77 -2.52 20.00
CA ILE A 57 -13.55 -2.63 21.44
C ILE A 57 -12.90 -1.37 21.98
N LEU A 58 -13.55 -0.74 22.95
CA LEU A 58 -12.97 0.34 23.74
C LEU A 58 -12.04 -0.26 24.82
N TRP A 59 -10.79 0.19 24.82
CA TRP A 59 -9.76 -0.31 25.71
C TRP A 59 -8.75 0.76 26.12
N ALA A 60 -7.67 0.38 26.80
CA ALA A 60 -6.65 1.31 27.24
C ALA A 60 -5.89 2.02 26.09
N GLY A 61 -5.85 1.41 24.89
CA GLY A 61 -5.35 2.04 23.65
C GLY A 61 -6.41 2.83 22.88
N GLY A 62 -6.07 3.29 21.67
CA GLY A 62 -7.00 3.94 20.74
C GLY A 62 -7.40 5.37 21.09
N LYS A 63 -6.84 5.97 22.14
CA LYS A 63 -7.24 7.31 22.64
C LYS A 63 -6.25 8.42 22.33
N ARG A 64 -5.01 8.08 22.07
CA ARG A 64 -3.90 9.00 21.79
C ARG A 64 -2.81 8.28 21.03
N GLU A 65 -1.80 9.01 20.59
CA GLU A 65 -0.59 8.46 19.98
C GLU A 65 0.13 7.47 20.92
N PHE A 66 0.61 6.36 20.36
CA PHE A 66 1.33 5.31 21.08
C PHE A 66 2.67 5.82 21.64
N ARG A 67 2.96 5.44 22.88
CA ARG A 67 4.24 5.69 23.55
C ARG A 67 4.73 4.41 24.22
N TRP A 68 6.01 4.13 24.14
CA TRP A 68 6.62 2.94 24.74
C TRP A 68 6.36 2.76 26.22
N ARG A 69 6.25 3.86 26.98
CA ARG A 69 5.88 3.83 28.40
C ARG A 69 4.48 3.31 28.68
N ASP A 70 3.61 3.26 27.69
CA ASP A 70 2.24 2.75 27.84
C ASP A 70 2.16 1.22 27.70
N VAL A 71 3.22 0.57 27.19
CA VAL A 71 3.25 -0.88 26.92
C VAL A 71 2.80 -1.73 28.11
N PRO A 72 3.27 -1.51 29.36
CA PRO A 72 2.81 -2.34 30.49
C PRO A 72 1.30 -2.25 30.72
N ARG A 73 0.74 -1.03 30.69
CA ARG A 73 -0.70 -0.80 30.86
C ARG A 73 -1.51 -1.42 29.72
N LEU A 74 -1.06 -1.25 28.49
CA LEU A 74 -1.71 -1.80 27.30
C LEU A 74 -1.69 -3.34 27.32
N THR A 75 -0.56 -3.93 27.70
CA THR A 75 -0.43 -5.39 27.83
C THR A 75 -1.34 -5.95 28.92
N PHE A 76 -1.43 -5.26 30.07
CA PHE A 76 -2.33 -5.68 31.16
C PHE A 76 -3.80 -5.66 30.71
N ASP A 77 -4.23 -4.58 30.06
CA ASP A 77 -5.62 -4.46 29.59
C ASP A 77 -5.93 -5.45 28.46
N LEU A 78 -4.97 -5.69 27.55
CA LEU A 78 -5.13 -6.73 26.52
C LEU A 78 -5.32 -8.12 27.15
N ARG A 79 -4.55 -8.45 28.21
CA ARG A 79 -4.74 -9.72 28.94
C ARG A 79 -6.13 -9.83 29.57
N ARG A 80 -6.69 -8.73 30.06
CA ARG A 80 -8.07 -8.70 30.57
C ARG A 80 -9.05 -8.99 29.44
N LEU A 81 -8.92 -8.26 28.32
CA LEU A 81 -9.78 -8.44 27.14
C LEU A 81 -9.72 -9.88 26.57
N THR A 82 -8.53 -10.47 26.49
CA THR A 82 -8.39 -11.86 25.99
C THR A 82 -9.08 -12.88 26.92
N LYS A 83 -9.12 -12.65 28.24
CA LYS A 83 -9.88 -13.47 29.18
C LYS A 83 -11.40 -13.30 29.03
N GLU A 84 -11.86 -12.08 28.74
CA GLU A 84 -13.29 -11.76 28.57
C GLU A 84 -13.81 -12.26 27.22
N ILE A 85 -13.11 -11.97 26.12
CA ILE A 85 -13.54 -12.31 24.75
C ILE A 85 -13.27 -13.78 24.43
N LYS A 86 -12.18 -14.34 24.96
CA LYS A 86 -11.66 -15.71 24.67
C LYS A 86 -11.50 -15.89 23.14
N PRO A 87 -10.66 -15.08 22.50
CA PRO A 87 -10.45 -15.20 21.06
C PRO A 87 -9.71 -16.49 20.72
N ASP A 88 -10.06 -17.09 19.57
CA ASP A 88 -9.34 -18.24 19.02
C ASP A 88 -7.98 -17.83 18.48
N LEU A 89 -7.90 -16.61 17.86
CA LEU A 89 -6.64 -16.03 17.38
C LEU A 89 -6.66 -14.50 17.48
N ILE A 90 -5.44 -13.92 17.49
CA ILE A 90 -5.23 -12.47 17.36
C ILE A 90 -4.38 -12.23 16.11
N HIS A 91 -4.94 -11.51 15.13
CA HIS A 91 -4.25 -11.01 13.95
C HIS A 91 -3.76 -9.60 14.24
N ALA A 92 -2.45 -9.41 14.42
CA ALA A 92 -1.90 -8.15 14.92
C ALA A 92 -0.71 -7.64 14.07
N GLY A 93 -0.75 -6.37 13.71
CA GLY A 93 0.33 -5.65 13.03
C GLY A 93 0.25 -4.13 13.28
N PRO A 94 1.37 -3.43 13.13
CA PRO A 94 2.76 -3.82 12.84
C PRO A 94 3.47 -4.63 13.94
N ILE A 95 4.63 -5.18 13.58
CA ILE A 95 5.39 -6.13 14.42
C ILE A 95 5.86 -5.52 15.73
N GLN A 96 6.43 -4.29 15.72
CA GLN A 96 7.10 -3.70 16.89
C GLN A 96 6.15 -3.02 17.89
N ASN A 97 4.85 -2.99 17.60
CA ASN A 97 3.88 -2.39 18.53
C ASN A 97 2.66 -3.31 18.76
N CYS A 98 1.71 -3.45 17.85
CA CYS A 98 0.51 -4.25 18.07
C CYS A 98 0.86 -5.73 18.33
N ALA A 99 1.62 -6.38 17.44
CA ALA A 99 2.03 -7.75 17.62
C ALA A 99 2.94 -7.94 18.86
N PHE A 100 3.82 -6.97 19.15
CA PHE A 100 4.67 -6.99 20.35
C PHE A 100 3.86 -6.96 21.64
N ILE A 101 2.81 -6.13 21.74
CA ILE A 101 1.93 -6.08 22.92
C ILE A 101 1.22 -7.42 23.13
N VAL A 102 0.77 -8.06 22.03
CA VAL A 102 0.16 -9.40 22.08
C VAL A 102 1.16 -10.44 22.56
N ALA A 103 2.37 -10.46 22.00
CA ALA A 103 3.44 -11.37 22.38
C ALA A 103 3.84 -11.21 23.85
N LEU A 104 3.95 -9.97 24.37
CA LEU A 104 4.17 -9.69 25.80
C LEU A 104 2.98 -10.14 26.65
N GLY A 105 1.77 -10.07 26.11
CA GLY A 105 0.56 -10.59 26.74
C GLY A 105 0.58 -12.10 26.95
N GLY A 106 1.45 -12.82 26.25
CA GLY A 106 1.58 -14.27 26.33
C GLY A 106 0.47 -15.04 25.62
N PHE A 107 -0.23 -14.38 24.68
CA PHE A 107 -1.24 -15.04 23.85
C PHE A 107 -0.57 -15.91 22.78
N ARG A 108 -0.93 -17.20 22.71
CA ARG A 108 -0.22 -18.17 21.87
C ARG A 108 -0.59 -18.10 20.39
N HIS A 109 -1.87 -18.01 20.06
CA HIS A 109 -2.35 -18.01 18.67
C HIS A 109 -2.25 -16.61 18.03
N LEU A 110 -1.04 -16.04 18.06
CA LEU A 110 -0.72 -14.76 17.42
C LEU A 110 -0.35 -14.99 15.96
N LEU A 111 -1.15 -14.44 15.03
CA LEU A 111 -0.77 -14.19 13.65
C LEU A 111 -0.17 -12.78 13.57
N ALA A 112 1.14 -12.69 13.50
CA ALA A 112 1.84 -11.42 13.37
C ALA A 112 1.82 -10.94 11.92
N MET A 113 1.43 -9.70 11.69
CA MET A 113 1.34 -9.09 10.35
C MET A 113 2.35 -7.96 10.18
N SER A 114 3.13 -8.03 9.11
CA SER A 114 4.00 -6.93 8.70
C SER A 114 3.30 -6.01 7.71
N TRP A 115 3.51 -4.71 7.87
CA TRP A 115 3.10 -3.66 6.94
C TRP A 115 4.22 -3.26 5.95
N GLY A 116 5.28 -4.06 5.82
CA GLY A 116 6.43 -3.82 4.96
C GLY A 116 7.50 -2.98 5.65
N TYR A 117 7.27 -1.67 5.83
CA TYR A 117 8.23 -0.73 6.42
C TYR A 117 8.72 -1.15 7.80
N ASP A 118 7.87 -1.80 8.59
CA ASP A 118 8.18 -2.23 9.96
C ASP A 118 9.28 -3.31 10.00
N LEU A 119 9.37 -4.18 9.01
CA LEU A 119 10.45 -5.15 8.90
C LEU A 119 11.63 -4.65 8.05
N VAL A 120 11.36 -3.98 6.93
CA VAL A 120 12.41 -3.56 5.99
C VAL A 120 13.25 -2.42 6.56
N MET A 121 12.65 -1.52 7.36
CA MET A 121 13.31 -0.32 7.88
C MET A 121 13.36 -0.26 9.42
N GLU A 122 12.21 -0.34 10.08
CA GLU A 122 12.13 -0.10 11.53
C GLU A 122 12.83 -1.20 12.34
N ALA A 123 12.80 -2.45 11.88
CA ALA A 123 13.43 -3.58 12.58
C ALA A 123 14.93 -3.38 12.83
N ASP A 124 15.63 -2.74 11.90
CA ASP A 124 17.08 -2.50 11.96
C ASP A 124 17.50 -1.14 12.52
N LYS A 125 16.53 -0.27 12.83
CA LYS A 125 16.76 1.12 13.24
C LYS A 125 17.71 1.29 14.43
N ASN A 126 17.62 0.39 15.41
CA ASN A 126 18.51 0.36 16.58
C ASN A 126 18.45 -1.01 17.28
N TRP A 127 19.32 -1.22 18.27
CA TRP A 127 19.40 -2.48 19.01
C TRP A 127 18.12 -2.88 19.74
N TRP A 128 17.35 -1.88 20.22
CA TRP A 128 16.09 -2.11 20.90
C TRP A 128 15.03 -2.65 19.93
N MET A 129 14.87 -2.01 18.77
CA MET A 129 13.94 -2.46 17.73
C MET A 129 14.30 -3.86 17.21
N LYS A 130 15.58 -4.16 17.07
CA LYS A 130 16.05 -5.54 16.75
C LYS A 130 15.59 -6.57 17.79
N ARG A 131 15.70 -6.23 19.09
CA ARG A 131 15.25 -7.14 20.18
C ARG A 131 13.74 -7.31 20.21
N VAL A 132 13.00 -6.22 20.07
CA VAL A 132 11.53 -6.23 20.01
C VAL A 132 11.06 -7.09 18.84
N THR A 133 11.60 -6.87 17.65
CA THR A 133 11.25 -7.62 16.43
C THR A 133 11.53 -9.12 16.63
N ARG A 134 12.73 -9.47 17.08
CA ARG A 134 13.11 -10.88 17.32
C ARG A 134 12.24 -11.53 18.36
N TYR A 135 11.94 -10.85 19.46
CA TYR A 135 11.07 -11.37 20.52
C TYR A 135 9.66 -11.63 19.98
N THR A 136 9.08 -10.66 19.28
CA THR A 136 7.72 -10.76 18.72
C THR A 136 7.60 -11.94 17.77
N LEU A 137 8.49 -12.02 16.76
CA LEU A 137 8.43 -13.07 15.74
C LEU A 137 8.64 -14.47 16.32
N ARG A 138 9.53 -14.63 17.31
CA ARG A 138 9.72 -15.93 18.00
C ARG A 138 8.56 -16.34 18.88
N LYS A 139 7.70 -15.41 19.29
CA LYS A 139 6.51 -15.66 20.12
C LYS A 139 5.24 -15.75 19.28
N SER A 140 5.30 -15.43 18.00
CA SER A 140 4.17 -15.57 17.09
C SER A 140 4.01 -17.01 16.63
N ALA A 141 2.76 -17.51 16.60
CA ALA A 141 2.44 -18.83 16.05
C ALA A 141 2.67 -18.81 14.53
N PHE A 142 2.18 -17.76 13.85
CA PHE A 142 2.33 -17.57 12.41
C PHE A 142 2.68 -16.12 12.08
N PHE A 143 3.23 -15.95 10.90
CA PHE A 143 3.55 -14.65 10.31
C PHE A 143 2.87 -14.49 8.96
N THR A 144 2.35 -13.29 8.69
CA THR A 144 1.84 -12.91 7.37
C THR A 144 2.39 -11.59 6.90
N SER A 145 2.60 -11.48 5.61
CA SER A 145 3.02 -10.26 4.92
C SER A 145 2.60 -10.26 3.46
N ASP A 146 2.80 -9.12 2.83
CA ASP A 146 2.42 -8.86 1.44
C ASP A 146 3.54 -9.12 0.42
N ALA A 147 4.78 -9.34 0.88
CA ALA A 147 5.97 -9.47 0.03
C ALA A 147 6.97 -10.51 0.56
N ASN A 148 7.73 -11.14 -0.36
CA ASN A 148 8.77 -12.10 0.04
C ASN A 148 9.92 -11.43 0.76
N VAL A 149 10.29 -10.21 0.41
CA VAL A 149 11.35 -9.44 1.11
C VAL A 149 11.05 -9.32 2.60
N THR A 150 9.80 -9.12 3.00
CA THR A 150 9.40 -9.05 4.41
C THR A 150 9.38 -10.43 5.07
N ARG A 151 9.00 -11.48 4.35
CA ARG A 151 9.09 -12.87 4.82
C ARG A 151 10.54 -13.28 5.12
N GLU A 152 11.46 -13.03 4.20
CA GLU A 152 12.87 -13.32 4.37
C GLU A 152 13.44 -12.59 5.59
N LYS A 153 13.05 -11.33 5.77
CA LYS A 153 13.42 -10.54 6.93
C LYS A 153 12.86 -11.14 8.24
N ALA A 154 11.61 -11.58 8.25
CA ALA A 154 10.99 -12.22 9.41
C ALA A 154 11.74 -13.51 9.80
N ILE A 155 12.10 -14.34 8.82
CA ILE A 155 12.90 -15.56 9.02
C ILE A 155 14.28 -15.23 9.61
N ALA A 156 14.96 -14.21 9.08
CA ALA A 156 16.27 -13.74 9.61
C ALA A 156 16.15 -13.25 11.06
N TYR A 157 14.98 -12.77 11.49
CA TYR A 157 14.69 -12.43 12.88
C TYR A 157 14.20 -13.60 13.75
N GLY A 158 14.10 -14.80 13.20
CA GLY A 158 13.83 -16.05 13.92
C GLY A 158 12.39 -16.55 13.84
N MET A 159 11.62 -16.10 12.85
CA MET A 159 10.35 -16.72 12.47
C MET A 159 10.59 -18.09 11.83
N ASN A 160 9.76 -19.08 12.17
CA ASN A 160 9.83 -20.39 11.51
C ASN A 160 9.37 -20.25 10.04
N PRO A 161 10.17 -20.67 9.04
CA PRO A 161 9.80 -20.59 7.62
C PRO A 161 8.47 -21.31 7.28
N GLU A 162 8.18 -22.42 7.94
CA GLU A 162 6.95 -23.22 7.75
C GLU A 162 5.70 -22.50 8.27
N HIS A 163 5.86 -21.55 9.20
CA HIS A 163 4.79 -20.78 9.79
C HIS A 163 4.66 -19.40 9.18
N THR A 164 4.98 -19.26 7.88
CA THR A 164 4.85 -18.01 7.14
C THR A 164 3.87 -18.13 6.00
N VAL A 165 3.03 -17.12 5.82
CA VAL A 165 2.08 -17.00 4.72
C VAL A 165 2.28 -15.65 4.05
N VAL A 166 2.64 -15.67 2.77
CA VAL A 166 2.84 -14.45 1.98
C VAL A 166 1.77 -14.37 0.90
N PHE A 167 1.07 -13.27 0.86
CA PHE A 167 0.17 -12.93 -0.22
C PHE A 167 0.06 -11.41 -0.34
N PRO A 168 0.09 -10.86 -1.56
CA PRO A 168 -0.14 -9.42 -1.73
C PRO A 168 -1.49 -9.02 -1.13
N TRP A 169 -1.56 -7.86 -0.47
CA TRP A 169 -2.83 -7.37 0.05
C TRP A 169 -3.90 -7.22 -1.03
N GLY A 170 -3.47 -7.04 -2.27
CA GLY A 170 -4.36 -7.00 -3.42
C GLY A 170 -5.25 -5.76 -3.47
N ILE A 171 -6.05 -5.71 -4.51
CA ILE A 171 -6.96 -4.61 -4.83
C ILE A 171 -8.27 -5.14 -5.42
N ASP A 172 -9.26 -4.27 -5.54
CA ASP A 172 -10.46 -4.55 -6.31
C ASP A 172 -10.20 -4.32 -7.80
N LEU A 173 -10.05 -5.40 -8.56
CA LEU A 173 -9.75 -5.38 -10.00
C LEU A 173 -10.92 -4.89 -10.86
N GLU A 174 -12.14 -4.85 -10.35
CA GLU A 174 -13.29 -4.28 -11.05
C GLU A 174 -13.34 -2.77 -10.86
N HIS A 175 -12.96 -2.30 -9.68
CA HIS A 175 -12.85 -0.88 -9.37
C HIS A 175 -11.65 -0.24 -10.11
N PHE A 176 -10.49 -0.87 -10.04
CA PHE A 176 -9.28 -0.47 -10.79
C PHE A 176 -9.18 -1.28 -12.08
N ARG A 177 -9.62 -0.71 -13.18
CA ARG A 177 -9.60 -1.33 -14.51
C ARG A 177 -9.16 -0.33 -15.57
N PRO A 178 -8.64 -0.80 -16.71
CA PRO A 178 -8.28 0.08 -17.82
C PRO A 178 -9.46 0.92 -18.29
N LYS A 179 -9.18 2.12 -18.75
CA LYS A 179 -10.19 3.01 -19.31
C LYS A 179 -10.83 2.38 -20.55
N ASP A 180 -12.16 2.16 -20.50
CA ASP A 180 -12.93 1.61 -21.61
C ASP A 180 -12.76 2.45 -22.89
N THR A 181 -12.07 1.88 -23.87
CA THR A 181 -11.87 2.51 -25.19
C THR A 181 -13.18 2.61 -25.97
N GLU A 182 -14.18 1.77 -25.67
CA GLU A 182 -15.50 1.84 -26.31
C GLU A 182 -16.36 3.01 -25.81
N SER A 183 -16.25 3.39 -24.56
CA SER A 183 -16.94 4.58 -24.04
C SER A 183 -16.40 5.88 -24.65
N ARG A 184 -15.12 5.91 -25.05
CA ARG A 184 -14.53 7.01 -25.86
C ARG A 184 -15.15 7.10 -27.24
N LYS A 185 -15.35 5.95 -27.92
CA LYS A 185 -15.96 5.92 -29.26
C LYS A 185 -17.43 6.34 -29.23
N ARG A 186 -18.20 5.95 -28.21
CA ARG A 186 -19.61 6.36 -28.03
C ARG A 186 -19.77 7.83 -27.69
N LYS A 187 -18.92 8.40 -26.80
CA LYS A 187 -18.92 9.86 -26.52
C LYS A 187 -18.45 10.69 -27.70
N ALA A 188 -17.45 10.23 -28.45
CA ALA A 188 -17.04 10.89 -29.70
C ALA A 188 -18.11 10.82 -30.79
N ALA A 189 -18.90 9.74 -30.84
CA ALA A 189 -20.02 9.60 -31.77
C ALA A 189 -21.25 10.41 -31.38
N SER A 190 -21.52 10.63 -30.08
CA SER A 190 -22.68 11.40 -29.61
C SER A 190 -22.46 12.91 -29.55
N SER A 191 -21.20 13.38 -29.60
CA SER A 191 -20.84 14.80 -29.59
C SER A 191 -20.57 15.39 -30.99
N LYS A 192 -21.26 14.89 -32.01
CA LYS A 192 -21.25 15.52 -33.37
C LYS A 192 -21.98 16.87 -33.42
N LYS A 193 -21.93 17.65 -32.34
CA LYS A 193 -22.27 19.09 -32.42
C LYS A 193 -21.23 19.91 -31.65
N LYS A 194 -20.37 20.57 -32.43
CA LYS A 194 -19.45 21.65 -32.10
C LYS A 194 -18.31 21.29 -31.08
N LEU A 195 -17.17 20.97 -31.61
CA LEU A 195 -15.91 21.74 -31.61
C LEU A 195 -14.94 20.97 -32.51
N SER A 196 -14.53 21.57 -33.58
CA SER A 196 -13.42 21.13 -34.43
C SER A 196 -12.11 21.30 -33.66
N VAL A 197 -11.82 20.36 -32.77
CA VAL A 197 -10.46 20.15 -32.26
C VAL A 197 -9.86 19.05 -33.11
N SER A 198 -8.90 19.46 -33.94
CA SER A 198 -8.12 18.58 -34.80
C SER A 198 -7.66 17.34 -33.99
N SER A 199 -7.74 16.16 -34.59
CA SER A 199 -7.16 14.90 -34.13
C SER A 199 -5.63 14.93 -34.23
N LYS A 200 -4.97 15.92 -33.65
CA LYS A 200 -3.57 15.83 -33.24
C LYS A 200 -3.54 14.91 -32.04
N GLN A 201 -2.97 13.72 -32.17
CA GLN A 201 -2.48 12.96 -31.04
C GLN A 201 -1.74 13.94 -30.13
N SER A 202 -2.27 14.20 -28.93
CA SER A 202 -1.67 15.15 -28.01
C SER A 202 -0.24 14.69 -27.74
N LYS A 203 0.75 15.55 -28.02
CA LYS A 203 2.16 15.27 -27.73
C LYS A 203 2.40 15.17 -26.22
N GLU A 204 1.48 15.70 -25.45
CA GLU A 204 1.57 15.78 -23.98
C GLU A 204 1.59 14.39 -23.34
N VAL A 205 2.42 14.26 -22.29
CA VAL A 205 2.51 13.10 -21.43
C VAL A 205 2.25 13.52 -19.99
N THR A 206 1.36 12.81 -19.33
CA THR A 206 1.02 13.05 -17.94
C THR A 206 1.63 11.97 -17.05
N LEU A 207 2.55 12.39 -16.19
CA LEU A 207 3.12 11.57 -15.13
C LEU A 207 2.20 11.63 -13.90
N PHE A 208 2.09 10.55 -13.15
CA PHE A 208 1.21 10.48 -11.98
C PHE A 208 1.89 9.79 -10.80
N CYS A 209 1.78 10.39 -9.62
CA CYS A 209 2.20 9.80 -8.36
C CYS A 209 1.13 10.01 -7.29
N SER A 210 0.71 8.93 -6.64
CA SER A 210 -0.28 8.93 -5.54
C SER A 210 0.33 8.60 -4.18
N ARG A 211 1.68 8.64 -4.06
CA ARG A 211 2.37 8.36 -2.80
C ARG A 211 2.19 9.50 -1.80
N THR A 212 2.13 9.15 -0.51
CA THR A 212 2.17 10.13 0.58
C THR A 212 3.50 10.87 0.57
N TRP A 213 3.51 12.15 0.92
CA TRP A 213 4.71 13.01 0.86
C TRP A 213 5.53 12.89 2.16
N GLU A 214 5.88 11.66 2.52
CA GLU A 214 6.83 11.33 3.59
C GLU A 214 8.19 10.94 2.98
N SER A 215 9.26 11.13 3.75
CA SER A 215 10.63 10.91 3.25
C SER A 215 10.85 9.51 2.68
N ILE A 216 10.21 8.50 3.25
CA ILE A 216 10.34 7.10 2.82
C ILE A 216 9.76 6.84 1.42
N TYR A 217 8.92 7.74 0.90
CA TYR A 217 8.28 7.57 -0.40
C TYR A 217 8.90 8.40 -1.52
N GLY A 218 10.00 9.12 -1.27
CA GLY A 218 10.86 9.72 -2.29
C GLY A 218 10.20 10.71 -3.25
N VAL A 219 9.04 11.30 -2.91
CA VAL A 219 8.33 12.24 -3.81
C VAL A 219 9.17 13.49 -4.10
N ASP A 220 10.12 13.85 -3.24
CA ASP A 220 11.10 14.91 -3.49
C ASP A 220 12.12 14.51 -4.58
N VAL A 221 12.45 13.21 -4.72
CA VAL A 221 13.28 12.68 -5.83
C VAL A 221 12.53 12.87 -7.15
N LEU A 222 11.24 12.51 -7.19
CA LEU A 222 10.38 12.74 -8.36
C LEU A 222 10.27 14.22 -8.70
N ALA A 223 10.08 15.09 -7.71
CA ALA A 223 9.98 16.54 -7.94
C ALA A 223 11.26 17.10 -8.60
N LYS A 224 12.44 16.69 -8.13
CA LYS A 224 13.73 17.08 -8.72
C LYS A 224 13.91 16.52 -10.14
N ALA A 225 13.57 15.25 -10.35
CA ALA A 225 13.64 14.61 -11.67
C ALA A 225 12.66 15.29 -12.67
N PHE A 226 11.46 15.63 -12.20
CA PHE A 226 10.48 16.35 -13.03
C PHE A 226 10.99 17.72 -13.47
N VAL A 227 11.65 18.49 -12.61
CA VAL A 227 12.29 19.75 -12.98
C VAL A 227 13.28 19.55 -14.14
N LYS A 228 14.13 18.52 -14.08
CA LYS A 228 15.08 18.18 -15.16
C LYS A 228 14.36 17.78 -16.46
N VAL A 229 13.36 16.91 -16.35
CA VAL A 229 12.56 16.49 -17.53
C VAL A 229 11.85 17.67 -18.17
N ALA A 230 11.23 18.50 -17.36
CA ALA A 230 10.44 19.63 -17.81
C ALA A 230 11.28 20.73 -18.46
N SER A 231 12.57 20.84 -18.13
CA SER A 231 13.49 21.81 -18.77
C SER A 231 13.82 21.46 -20.22
N VAL A 232 13.76 20.15 -20.59
CA VAL A 232 14.09 19.67 -21.94
C VAL A 232 12.88 19.19 -22.72
N ASN A 233 11.74 18.96 -22.07
CA ASN A 233 10.50 18.54 -22.70
C ASN A 233 9.32 19.36 -22.16
N PRO A 234 8.82 20.35 -22.94
CA PRO A 234 7.71 21.21 -22.51
C PRO A 234 6.35 20.51 -22.48
N ASP A 235 6.20 19.36 -23.15
CA ASP A 235 4.95 18.63 -23.31
C ASP A 235 4.72 17.60 -22.19
N VAL A 236 5.38 17.76 -21.01
CA VAL A 236 5.23 16.85 -19.86
C VAL A 236 4.57 17.54 -18.69
N ASN A 237 3.53 16.92 -18.15
CA ASN A 237 2.79 17.36 -16.97
C ASN A 237 2.94 16.33 -15.82
N LEU A 238 2.77 16.78 -14.57
CA LEU A 238 2.84 15.96 -13.39
C LEU A 238 1.56 16.11 -12.55
N ILE A 239 0.95 15.00 -12.16
CA ILE A 239 -0.12 14.95 -11.17
C ILE A 239 0.46 14.37 -9.88
N LEU A 240 0.30 15.09 -8.77
CA LEU A 240 0.66 14.66 -7.43
C LEU A 240 -0.58 14.60 -6.55
N LEU A 241 -0.93 13.41 -6.06
CA LEU A 241 -1.94 13.25 -5.02
C LEU A 241 -1.30 13.16 -3.63
N GLY A 242 -2.14 13.28 -2.60
CA GLY A 242 -1.73 13.15 -1.21
C GLY A 242 -1.18 14.44 -0.62
N GLY A 243 -0.28 14.26 0.32
CA GLY A 243 0.37 15.28 1.12
C GLY A 243 1.15 14.62 2.25
N GLY A 244 1.89 15.38 3.04
CA GLY A 244 2.68 14.84 4.16
C GLY A 244 3.69 15.85 4.68
N SER A 245 4.63 15.36 5.50
CA SER A 245 5.65 16.19 6.17
C SER A 245 6.57 16.91 5.17
N GLN A 246 6.76 16.35 3.95
CA GLN A 246 7.60 16.94 2.90
C GLN A 246 6.89 17.97 2.01
N SER A 247 5.63 18.34 2.31
CA SER A 247 4.81 19.19 1.42
C SER A 247 5.46 20.55 1.09
N ALA A 248 6.03 21.21 2.08
CA ALA A 248 6.72 22.50 1.88
C ALA A 248 7.96 22.33 0.97
N ARG A 249 8.77 21.30 1.25
CA ARG A 249 10.00 20.99 0.50
C ARG A 249 9.71 20.66 -0.96
N ILE A 250 8.73 19.79 -1.23
CA ILE A 250 8.35 19.39 -2.60
C ILE A 250 7.88 20.59 -3.40
N ARG A 251 6.99 21.42 -2.83
CA ARG A 251 6.54 22.65 -3.49
C ARG A 251 7.68 23.64 -3.76
N GLN A 252 8.62 23.78 -2.83
CA GLN A 252 9.78 24.65 -2.99
C GLN A 252 10.68 24.18 -4.13
N ILE A 253 10.92 22.86 -4.28
CA ILE A 253 11.70 22.29 -5.39
C ILE A 253 11.04 22.64 -6.73
N LEU A 254 9.74 22.41 -6.86
CA LEU A 254 8.99 22.66 -8.11
C LEU A 254 8.91 24.15 -8.43
N MET A 255 8.75 25.02 -7.43
CA MET A 255 8.74 26.48 -7.58
C MET A 255 10.09 27.00 -8.04
N ASN A 256 11.18 26.57 -7.39
CA ASN A 256 12.53 26.96 -7.78
C ASN A 256 12.91 26.48 -9.18
N GLY A 257 12.34 25.34 -9.62
CA GLY A 257 12.48 24.81 -10.97
C GLY A 257 11.62 25.52 -12.03
N GLY A 258 10.74 26.45 -11.64
CA GLY A 258 9.88 27.18 -12.57
C GLY A 258 8.82 26.31 -13.28
N VAL A 259 8.41 25.18 -12.67
CA VAL A 259 7.54 24.17 -13.30
C VAL A 259 6.15 24.06 -12.68
N MET A 260 5.79 24.95 -11.77
CA MET A 260 4.52 24.89 -11.01
C MET A 260 3.27 24.82 -11.88
N GLU A 261 3.24 25.50 -13.01
CA GLU A 261 2.08 25.50 -13.93
C GLU A 261 1.85 24.15 -14.62
N ARG A 262 2.88 23.29 -14.62
CA ARG A 262 2.82 21.93 -15.18
C ARG A 262 2.57 20.86 -14.13
N VAL A 263 2.33 21.26 -12.88
CA VAL A 263 2.07 20.34 -11.76
C VAL A 263 0.65 20.52 -11.23
N HIS A 264 -0.14 19.47 -11.31
CA HIS A 264 -1.47 19.44 -10.71
C HIS A 264 -1.40 18.77 -9.33
N PHE A 265 -1.77 19.53 -8.30
CA PHE A 265 -1.86 19.03 -6.93
C PHE A 265 -3.31 18.63 -6.62
N GLY A 266 -3.61 17.33 -6.67
CA GLY A 266 -4.96 16.84 -6.43
C GLY A 266 -5.33 16.67 -4.95
N GLY A 267 -4.37 16.84 -4.04
CA GLY A 267 -4.60 16.66 -2.60
C GLY A 267 -4.90 15.22 -2.22
N GLN A 268 -5.60 15.05 -1.10
CA GLN A 268 -6.03 13.74 -0.63
C GLN A 268 -7.34 13.35 -1.34
N VAL A 269 -7.37 12.15 -1.92
CA VAL A 269 -8.50 11.65 -2.71
C VAL A 269 -9.03 10.37 -2.07
N GLY A 270 -10.35 10.26 -1.97
CA GLY A 270 -11.01 9.04 -1.48
C GLY A 270 -10.90 7.88 -2.48
N GLN A 271 -11.01 6.65 -1.98
CA GLN A 271 -10.86 5.43 -2.79
C GLN A 271 -11.82 5.40 -4.01
N GLY A 272 -13.03 5.93 -3.87
CA GLY A 272 -14.04 5.95 -4.95
C GLY A 272 -13.61 6.76 -6.18
N ASP A 273 -12.81 7.81 -5.99
CA ASP A 273 -12.38 8.71 -7.06
C ASP A 273 -11.01 8.37 -7.64
N LEU A 274 -10.21 7.52 -6.97
CA LEU A 274 -8.86 7.18 -7.41
C LEU A 274 -8.77 6.64 -8.85
N PRO A 275 -9.66 5.74 -9.33
CA PRO A 275 -9.58 5.24 -10.70
C PRO A 275 -9.61 6.35 -11.76
N ARG A 276 -10.32 7.43 -11.50
CA ARG A 276 -10.36 8.59 -12.40
C ARG A 276 -8.98 9.23 -12.59
N TRP A 277 -8.19 9.30 -11.52
CA TRP A 277 -6.85 9.88 -11.57
C TRP A 277 -5.86 8.99 -12.33
N TYR A 278 -5.92 7.67 -12.10
CA TYR A 278 -5.16 6.71 -12.91
C TYR A 278 -5.52 6.83 -14.39
N HIS A 279 -6.81 7.03 -14.73
CA HIS A 279 -7.25 7.21 -16.13
C HIS A 279 -6.83 8.53 -16.78
N MET A 280 -6.36 9.52 -16.02
CA MET A 280 -5.83 10.79 -16.54
C MET A 280 -4.34 10.72 -16.87
N ALA A 281 -3.64 9.72 -16.37
CA ALA A 281 -2.21 9.55 -16.51
C ALA A 281 -1.83 8.70 -17.73
N ASP A 282 -0.59 8.89 -18.20
CA ASP A 282 0.08 8.04 -19.19
C ASP A 282 1.12 7.11 -18.55
N ILE A 283 1.78 7.55 -17.46
CA ILE A 283 2.77 6.77 -16.69
C ILE A 283 2.52 6.98 -15.20
N TYR A 284 2.48 5.90 -14.44
CA TYR A 284 2.53 5.94 -12.98
C TYR A 284 3.97 5.91 -12.49
N ILE A 285 4.31 6.74 -11.50
CA ILE A 285 5.65 6.79 -10.90
C ILE A 285 5.56 6.56 -9.40
N SER A 286 6.35 5.60 -8.88
CA SER A 286 6.54 5.38 -7.45
C SER A 286 8.03 5.43 -7.08
N PRO A 287 8.51 6.55 -6.50
CA PRO A 287 9.91 6.74 -6.16
C PRO A 287 10.23 6.30 -4.72
N SER A 288 9.50 5.34 -4.18
CA SER A 288 9.61 4.89 -2.79
C SER A 288 10.97 4.27 -2.50
N HIS A 289 11.57 4.63 -1.36
CA HIS A 289 12.80 4.01 -0.84
C HIS A 289 12.53 2.68 -0.12
N VAL A 290 11.30 2.51 0.38
CA VAL A 290 10.88 1.32 1.12
C VAL A 290 9.43 1.01 0.78
N ASP A 291 9.18 -0.23 0.43
CA ASP A 291 7.82 -0.79 0.30
C ASP A 291 7.86 -2.32 0.44
N GLY A 292 6.72 -2.92 0.80
CA GLY A 292 6.42 -4.31 0.54
C GLY A 292 5.79 -4.45 -0.85
N SER A 293 4.56 -4.95 -0.93
CA SER A 293 3.75 -4.88 -2.16
C SER A 293 2.94 -3.59 -2.17
N SER A 294 3.42 -2.60 -2.91
CA SER A 294 2.79 -1.28 -2.98
C SER A 294 1.36 -1.34 -3.56
N VAL A 295 0.37 -1.01 -2.75
CA VAL A 295 -1.04 -1.01 -3.21
C VAL A 295 -1.25 -0.01 -4.35
N THR A 296 -0.64 1.17 -4.29
CA THR A 296 -0.76 2.16 -5.36
C THR A 296 -0.09 1.73 -6.67
N LEU A 297 0.95 0.89 -6.59
CA LEU A 297 1.53 0.23 -7.77
C LEU A 297 0.56 -0.80 -8.34
N MET A 298 -0.03 -1.65 -7.51
CA MET A 298 -1.04 -2.62 -7.94
C MET A 298 -2.25 -1.93 -8.58
N GLU A 299 -2.72 -0.80 -8.02
CA GLU A 299 -3.81 0.01 -8.57
C GLU A 299 -3.45 0.58 -9.95
N ALA A 300 -2.23 1.09 -10.12
CA ALA A 300 -1.73 1.57 -11.41
C ALA A 300 -1.65 0.46 -12.46
N MET A 301 -1.04 -0.67 -12.10
CA MET A 301 -0.95 -1.86 -12.96
C MET A 301 -2.34 -2.36 -13.35
N ALA A 302 -3.27 -2.46 -12.41
CA ALA A 302 -4.65 -2.86 -12.66
C ALA A 302 -5.41 -1.89 -13.54
N SER A 303 -5.10 -0.60 -13.46
CA SER A 303 -5.66 0.42 -14.36
C SER A 303 -5.03 0.40 -15.76
N GLY A 304 -4.08 -0.51 -16.01
CA GLY A 304 -3.41 -0.65 -17.31
C GLY A 304 -2.39 0.44 -17.60
N LEU A 305 -1.81 1.06 -16.57
CA LEU A 305 -0.76 2.06 -16.72
C LEU A 305 0.62 1.41 -16.76
N PRO A 306 1.51 1.84 -17.67
CA PRO A 306 2.93 1.61 -17.50
C PRO A 306 3.41 2.21 -16.19
N CYS A 307 4.24 1.46 -15.45
CA CYS A 307 4.75 1.88 -14.15
C CYS A 307 6.26 2.08 -14.23
N LEU A 308 6.77 3.21 -13.72
CA LEU A 308 8.19 3.49 -13.52
C LEU A 308 8.44 3.63 -12.03
N VAL A 309 9.19 2.70 -11.45
CA VAL A 309 9.35 2.61 -10.00
C VAL A 309 10.82 2.44 -9.60
N SER A 310 11.16 2.78 -8.36
CA SER A 310 12.50 2.54 -7.81
C SER A 310 12.83 1.04 -7.76
N ASP A 311 14.10 0.68 -7.90
CA ASP A 311 14.60 -0.71 -7.98
C ASP A 311 14.72 -1.41 -6.62
N ILE A 312 13.90 -1.02 -5.65
CA ILE A 312 13.81 -1.68 -4.34
C ILE A 312 13.26 -3.10 -4.45
N ALA A 313 13.58 -3.94 -3.46
CA ALA A 313 13.21 -5.35 -3.48
C ALA A 313 11.70 -5.59 -3.66
N GLY A 314 10.85 -4.83 -2.94
CA GLY A 314 9.40 -4.95 -3.06
C GLY A 314 8.87 -4.62 -4.45
N ASN A 315 9.41 -3.61 -5.11
CA ASN A 315 9.01 -3.25 -6.48
C ASN A 315 9.49 -4.29 -7.52
N LYS A 316 10.68 -4.87 -7.33
CA LYS A 316 11.22 -5.95 -8.17
C LYS A 316 10.39 -7.24 -8.13
N GLU A 317 9.59 -7.43 -7.09
CA GLU A 317 8.63 -8.54 -7.06
C GLU A 317 7.47 -8.34 -8.07
N TRP A 318 7.22 -7.10 -8.53
CA TRP A 318 6.11 -6.73 -9.40
C TRP A 318 6.51 -6.32 -10.81
N ILE A 319 7.65 -5.63 -10.93
CA ILE A 319 8.11 -5.04 -12.19
C ILE A 319 9.32 -5.79 -12.72
N GLU A 320 9.17 -6.28 -13.93
CA GLU A 320 10.23 -6.76 -14.80
C GLU A 320 10.59 -5.64 -15.78
N ASP A 321 11.84 -5.11 -15.64
CA ASP A 321 12.29 -3.90 -16.35
C ASP A 321 12.18 -4.06 -17.88
N GLY A 322 11.51 -3.12 -18.54
CA GLY A 322 11.25 -3.10 -19.97
C GLY A 322 10.13 -4.05 -20.45
N VAL A 323 9.55 -4.88 -19.57
CA VAL A 323 8.49 -5.84 -19.92
C VAL A 323 7.12 -5.31 -19.53
N ASN A 324 6.85 -5.20 -18.21
CA ASN A 324 5.58 -4.71 -17.66
C ASN A 324 5.69 -3.37 -16.94
N GLY A 325 6.86 -2.73 -17.03
CA GLY A 325 7.17 -1.44 -16.43
C GLY A 325 8.65 -1.14 -16.56
N TRP A 326 9.14 -0.16 -15.82
CA TRP A 326 10.55 0.21 -15.78
C TRP A 326 11.03 0.39 -14.34
N LEU A 327 12.31 0.11 -14.14
CA LEU A 327 13.03 0.32 -12.90
C LEU A 327 14.04 1.44 -13.04
N PHE A 328 14.19 2.27 -12.00
CA PHE A 328 15.25 3.24 -11.88
C PHE A 328 15.97 3.05 -10.53
N ARG A 329 17.21 3.47 -10.42
CA ARG A 329 18.02 3.35 -9.19
C ARG A 329 17.41 4.17 -8.06
N ASP A 330 17.16 3.53 -6.92
CA ASP A 330 16.55 4.19 -5.76
C ASP A 330 17.31 5.45 -5.36
N GLY A 331 16.55 6.55 -5.17
CA GLY A 331 17.08 7.86 -4.78
C GLY A 331 17.84 8.63 -5.88
N ASP A 332 18.06 8.03 -7.04
CA ASP A 332 18.83 8.65 -8.13
C ASP A 332 17.91 9.53 -9.01
N VAL A 333 18.05 10.84 -8.83
CA VAL A 333 17.29 11.86 -9.55
C VAL A 333 17.58 11.85 -11.06
N ASP A 334 18.84 11.60 -11.41
CA ASP A 334 19.30 11.65 -12.80
C ASP A 334 18.82 10.41 -13.56
N ASP A 335 18.96 9.24 -12.98
CA ASP A 335 18.48 7.99 -13.55
C ASP A 335 16.93 8.04 -13.73
N LEU A 336 16.20 8.56 -12.73
CA LEU A 336 14.74 8.74 -12.87
C LEU A 336 14.40 9.69 -14.02
N ALA A 337 15.10 10.81 -14.15
CA ALA A 337 14.86 11.76 -15.25
C ALA A 337 15.15 11.13 -16.61
N GLU A 338 16.25 10.41 -16.76
CA GLU A 338 16.63 9.69 -17.98
C GLU A 338 15.61 8.60 -18.33
N LYS A 339 15.15 7.80 -17.36
CA LYS A 339 14.14 6.77 -17.56
C LYS A 339 12.79 7.38 -17.98
N ILE A 340 12.37 8.51 -17.39
CA ILE A 340 11.17 9.26 -17.83
C ILE A 340 11.30 9.67 -19.29
N LEU A 341 12.40 10.31 -19.66
CA LEU A 341 12.62 10.77 -21.04
C LEU A 341 12.68 9.60 -22.03
N SER A 342 13.31 8.49 -21.66
CA SER A 342 13.37 7.26 -22.46
C SER A 342 11.98 6.64 -22.64
N ALA A 343 11.19 6.55 -21.57
CA ALA A 343 9.82 6.07 -21.62
C ALA A 343 8.96 6.91 -22.56
N ILE A 344 9.06 8.26 -22.47
CA ILE A 344 8.32 9.18 -23.34
C ILE A 344 8.67 8.97 -24.83
N LYS A 345 9.94 8.76 -25.15
CA LYS A 345 10.37 8.43 -26.54
C LYS A 345 9.74 7.12 -27.03
N SER A 346 9.45 6.20 -26.14
CA SER A 346 8.81 4.92 -26.41
C SER A 346 7.29 4.93 -26.17
N LYS A 347 6.61 6.08 -26.26
CA LYS A 347 5.16 6.23 -25.97
C LYS A 347 4.27 5.22 -26.73
N ARG A 348 4.68 4.76 -27.91
CA ARG A 348 3.99 3.71 -28.66
C ARG A 348 3.89 2.37 -27.91
N GLU A 349 4.81 2.09 -26.99
CA GLU A 349 4.86 0.87 -26.19
C GLU A 349 3.98 0.92 -24.93
N PHE A 350 3.47 2.12 -24.55
CA PHE A 350 2.70 2.30 -23.31
C PHE A 350 1.51 1.35 -23.22
N ARG A 351 0.81 1.18 -24.34
CA ARG A 351 -0.32 0.23 -24.38
C ARG A 351 0.12 -1.19 -24.09
N ARG A 352 1.14 -1.70 -24.77
CA ARG A 352 1.66 -3.06 -24.58
C ARG A 352 2.14 -3.29 -23.15
N ILE A 353 2.94 -2.36 -22.62
CA ILE A 353 3.50 -2.44 -21.27
C ILE A 353 2.37 -2.37 -20.25
N GLY A 354 1.39 -1.48 -20.41
CA GLY A 354 0.24 -1.38 -19.53
C GLY A 354 -0.66 -2.62 -19.55
N GLU A 355 -0.85 -3.28 -20.72
CA GLU A 355 -1.57 -4.55 -20.83
C GLU A 355 -0.84 -5.67 -20.08
N LEU A 356 0.49 -5.73 -20.15
CA LEU A 356 1.30 -6.69 -19.38
C LEU A 356 1.28 -6.39 -17.88
N ALA A 357 1.35 -5.11 -17.49
CA ALA A 357 1.17 -4.70 -16.09
C ALA A 357 -0.21 -5.13 -15.55
N ARG A 358 -1.28 -4.90 -16.32
CA ARG A 358 -2.64 -5.35 -15.97
C ARG A 358 -2.70 -6.86 -15.79
N LYS A 359 -2.13 -7.64 -16.69
CA LYS A 359 -2.08 -9.10 -16.60
C LYS A 359 -1.41 -9.55 -15.30
N THR A 360 -0.27 -8.97 -14.94
CA THR A 360 0.42 -9.26 -13.67
C THR A 360 -0.48 -8.94 -12.46
N ALA A 361 -1.22 -7.82 -12.50
CA ALA A 361 -2.15 -7.47 -11.43
C ALA A 361 -3.33 -8.47 -11.35
N GLU A 362 -3.89 -8.93 -12.47
CA GLU A 362 -4.96 -9.94 -12.50
C GLU A 362 -4.52 -11.29 -11.95
N GLU A 363 -3.28 -11.66 -12.19
CA GLU A 363 -2.71 -12.92 -11.70
C GLU A 363 -2.42 -12.89 -10.19
N ARG A 364 -1.99 -11.75 -9.64
CA ARG A 364 -1.37 -11.69 -8.32
C ARG A 364 -2.05 -10.72 -7.34
N ALA A 365 -2.78 -9.70 -7.82
CA ALA A 365 -3.32 -8.63 -6.98
C ALA A 365 -4.84 -8.72 -6.77
N ASP A 366 -5.50 -9.82 -7.10
CA ASP A 366 -6.92 -9.99 -6.85
C ASP A 366 -7.18 -10.21 -5.36
N TRP A 367 -7.72 -9.17 -4.67
CA TRP A 367 -8.04 -9.26 -3.26
C TRP A 367 -8.99 -10.42 -2.93
N ARG A 368 -9.98 -10.73 -3.79
CA ARG A 368 -10.96 -11.79 -3.54
C ARG A 368 -10.28 -13.16 -3.45
N LYS A 369 -9.28 -13.41 -4.30
CA LYS A 369 -8.46 -14.64 -4.27
C LYS A 369 -7.51 -14.62 -3.07
N ASN A 370 -6.81 -13.51 -2.87
CA ASN A 370 -5.79 -13.37 -1.85
C ASN A 370 -6.37 -13.44 -0.43
N PHE A 371 -7.59 -12.96 -0.23
CA PHE A 371 -8.29 -13.08 1.06
C PHE A 371 -8.53 -14.53 1.46
N GLY A 372 -8.73 -15.44 0.51
CA GLY A 372 -8.83 -16.89 0.78
C GLY A 372 -7.58 -17.43 1.48
N THR A 373 -6.39 -16.97 1.07
CA THR A 373 -5.11 -17.35 1.69
C THR A 373 -5.02 -16.89 3.16
N LEU A 374 -5.58 -15.73 3.49
CA LEU A 374 -5.66 -15.28 4.89
C LEU A 374 -6.54 -16.20 5.73
N LEU A 375 -7.71 -16.60 5.20
CA LEU A 375 -8.60 -17.51 5.93
C LEU A 375 -7.96 -18.89 6.15
N GLU A 376 -7.19 -19.38 5.20
CA GLU A 376 -6.40 -20.61 5.37
C GLU A 376 -5.32 -20.44 6.46
N ALA A 377 -4.68 -19.26 6.53
CA ALA A 377 -3.72 -18.96 7.59
C ALA A 377 -4.38 -18.98 8.98
N TYR A 378 -5.61 -18.47 9.11
CA TYR A 378 -6.35 -18.51 10.38
C TYR A 378 -6.63 -19.94 10.86
N GLU A 379 -7.00 -20.84 9.96
CA GLU A 379 -7.21 -22.26 10.31
C GLU A 379 -5.90 -22.91 10.77
N LYS A 380 -4.77 -22.61 10.14
CA LYS A 380 -3.46 -23.11 10.56
C LYS A 380 -3.05 -22.61 11.93
N VAL A 381 -3.25 -21.32 12.22
CA VAL A 381 -2.93 -20.73 13.55
C VAL A 381 -3.71 -21.38 14.68
N LYS A 382 -4.95 -21.80 14.43
CA LYS A 382 -5.78 -22.48 15.43
C LYS A 382 -5.36 -23.92 15.69
N SER A 383 -4.83 -24.59 14.66
CA SER A 383 -4.48 -26.02 14.71
C SER A 383 -3.14 -26.28 15.38
N ASP A 384 -2.30 -25.25 15.59
CA ASP A 384 -1.01 -25.23 16.25
C ASP A 384 -1.13 -24.94 17.76
#